data_e06040c41938c83997652002886ace03
#
_entry.id   e06040c41938c83997652002886ace03
#
_cell.length_a   1.000
_cell.length_b   1.000
_cell.length_c   1.000
_cell.angle_alpha   90.00
_cell.angle_beta   90.00
_cell.angle_gamma   90.00
#
_symmetry.space_group_name_H-M   'P 1'
#
loop_
_entity.id
_entity.type
_entity.pdbx_description
1 polymer ?
#
loop_
_entity_poly.entity_id
_entity_poly.type
_entity_poly.pdbx_seq_one_letter_code
_entity_poly.pdbx_strand_id
1 'polypeptide(L)'
;KLGRALFDKRGVKTVYIMDNFITVTKEEDADWNPLKDQVWKAIDANVTLYKSQARAKINIDVENFLSLSDREKLDAVEMVLNRSIRSNLAKDGGGVEVKGIKGNVIRILYQGACGSCPTSSTGTLQYIQSQLRQQLHQDLEVQAGS
;
A
#
# COMPACT_ATOMS: atom_id res chain seq x y z
N LYS A 1 -4.01 -17.94 -0.71
CA LYS A 1 -5.02 -18.57 -1.61
C LYS A 1 -5.27 -17.72 -2.87
N LEU A 2 -5.53 -16.41 -2.75
CA LEU A 2 -5.81 -15.52 -3.88
C LEU A 2 -4.67 -15.48 -4.91
N GLY A 3 -3.43 -15.28 -4.47
CA GLY A 3 -2.27 -15.25 -5.36
C GLY A 3 -2.15 -16.54 -6.22
N ARG A 4 -2.33 -17.70 -5.60
CA ARG A 4 -2.31 -18.98 -6.31
C ARG A 4 -3.44 -19.09 -7.34
N ALA A 5 -4.66 -18.68 -6.98
CA ALA A 5 -5.80 -18.69 -7.89
C ALA A 5 -5.62 -17.77 -9.11
N LEU A 6 -4.83 -16.69 -8.97
CA LEU A 6 -4.48 -15.79 -10.05
C LEU A 6 -3.34 -16.35 -10.91
N PHE A 7 -2.31 -16.95 -10.31
CA PHE A 7 -1.21 -17.60 -11.04
C PHE A 7 -1.65 -18.82 -11.83
N ASP A 8 -2.68 -19.53 -11.39
CA ASP A 8 -3.24 -20.70 -12.12
C ASP A 8 -3.94 -20.29 -13.43
N LYS A 9 -4.12 -19.01 -13.70
CA LYS A 9 -4.72 -18.52 -14.94
C LYS A 9 -3.69 -18.44 -16.06
N ARG A 10 -3.97 -19.11 -17.19
CA ARG A 10 -3.12 -19.03 -18.38
C ARG A 10 -2.98 -17.58 -18.85
N GLY A 11 -1.74 -17.15 -19.07
CA GLY A 11 -1.43 -15.80 -19.53
C GLY A 11 -1.13 -14.81 -18.41
N VAL A 12 -1.13 -15.22 -17.15
CA VAL A 12 -0.66 -14.39 -16.03
C VAL A 12 0.84 -14.60 -15.83
N LYS A 13 1.61 -13.54 -15.98
CA LYS A 13 3.06 -13.51 -15.81
C LYS A 13 3.46 -13.23 -14.36
N THR A 14 2.92 -12.17 -13.78
CA THR A 14 3.18 -11.79 -12.39
C THR A 14 1.92 -11.31 -11.69
N VAL A 15 1.86 -11.54 -10.39
CA VAL A 15 0.81 -11.03 -9.51
C VAL A 15 1.47 -10.33 -8.33
N TYR A 16 1.12 -9.09 -8.12
CA TYR A 16 1.53 -8.31 -6.97
C TYR A 16 0.29 -7.93 -6.16
N ILE A 17 0.29 -8.28 -4.89
CA ILE A 17 -0.84 -8.03 -3.98
C ILE A 17 -0.37 -7.12 -2.87
N MET A 18 -1.03 -6.01 -2.72
CA MET A 18 -0.89 -5.06 -1.62
C MET A 18 -2.26 -4.94 -0.92
N ASP A 19 -2.28 -4.39 0.27
CA ASP A 19 -3.46 -4.35 1.15
C ASP A 19 -4.81 -4.06 0.47
N ASN A 20 -4.85 -3.14 -0.47
CA ASN A 20 -6.06 -2.66 -1.11
C ASN A 20 -6.03 -2.66 -2.64
N PHE A 21 -4.96 -3.17 -3.26
CA PHE A 21 -4.92 -3.33 -4.71
C PHE A 21 -4.14 -4.59 -5.13
N ILE A 22 -4.45 -5.04 -6.33
CA ILE A 22 -3.83 -6.20 -6.96
C ILE A 22 -3.38 -5.77 -8.35
N THR A 23 -2.09 -5.98 -8.63
CA THR A 23 -1.55 -5.78 -9.98
C THR A 23 -1.33 -7.14 -10.61
N VAL A 24 -1.93 -7.35 -11.77
CA VAL A 24 -1.75 -8.56 -12.57
C VAL A 24 -1.08 -8.17 -13.88
N THR A 25 0.06 -8.76 -14.15
CA THR A 25 0.78 -8.61 -15.42
C THR A 25 0.56 -9.84 -16.27
N LYS A 26 0.14 -9.64 -17.51
CA LYS A 26 -0.05 -10.73 -18.47
C LYS A 26 1.24 -11.08 -19.21
N GLU A 27 1.31 -12.26 -19.80
CA GLU A 27 2.31 -12.60 -20.81
C GLU A 27 2.13 -11.75 -22.07
N GLU A 28 3.20 -11.57 -22.84
CA GLU A 28 3.19 -10.67 -24.02
C GLU A 28 2.20 -11.14 -25.08
N ASP A 29 2.07 -12.43 -25.29
CA ASP A 29 1.21 -13.08 -26.25
C ASP A 29 -0.22 -13.37 -25.74
N ALA A 30 -0.51 -13.09 -24.46
CA ALA A 30 -1.84 -13.29 -23.91
C ALA A 30 -2.81 -12.16 -24.27
N ASP A 31 -4.05 -12.53 -24.57
CA ASP A 31 -5.13 -11.54 -24.77
C ASP A 31 -5.75 -11.16 -23.43
N TRP A 32 -5.84 -9.86 -23.21
CA TRP A 32 -6.38 -9.29 -21.97
C TRP A 32 -7.90 -9.47 -21.83
N ASN A 33 -8.63 -9.49 -22.93
CA ASN A 33 -10.09 -9.60 -22.88
C ASN A 33 -10.59 -10.86 -22.16
N PRO A 34 -10.21 -12.10 -22.58
CA PRO A 34 -10.63 -13.30 -21.85
C PRO A 34 -9.95 -13.42 -20.47
N LEU A 35 -8.71 -12.92 -20.32
CA LEU A 35 -7.96 -13.01 -19.08
C LEU A 35 -8.56 -12.12 -17.98
N LYS A 36 -9.05 -10.95 -18.35
CA LYS A 36 -9.69 -9.98 -17.44
C LYS A 36 -10.87 -10.61 -16.69
N ASP A 37 -11.75 -11.30 -17.40
CA ASP A 37 -12.92 -11.94 -16.79
C ASP A 37 -12.54 -13.07 -15.84
N GLN A 38 -11.49 -13.83 -16.17
CA GLN A 38 -10.98 -14.89 -15.31
C GLN A 38 -10.31 -14.33 -14.06
N VAL A 39 -9.55 -13.25 -14.19
CA VAL A 39 -8.91 -12.54 -13.09
C VAL A 39 -9.98 -11.95 -12.16
N TRP A 40 -10.99 -11.28 -12.70
CA TRP A 40 -12.11 -10.74 -11.91
C TRP A 40 -12.84 -11.81 -11.11
N LYS A 41 -13.20 -12.92 -11.75
CA LYS A 41 -13.87 -14.05 -11.07
C LYS A 41 -13.00 -14.64 -9.95
N ALA A 42 -11.68 -14.74 -10.18
CA ALA A 42 -10.76 -15.23 -9.16
C ALA A 42 -10.64 -14.25 -7.97
N ILE A 43 -10.61 -12.96 -8.23
CA ILE A 43 -10.61 -11.93 -7.20
C ILE A 43 -11.92 -11.96 -6.41
N ASP A 44 -13.05 -11.92 -7.09
CA ASP A 44 -14.38 -11.88 -6.47
C ASP A 44 -14.65 -13.09 -5.59
N ALA A 45 -14.25 -14.28 -6.04
CA ALA A 45 -14.38 -15.53 -5.28
C ALA A 45 -13.51 -15.58 -4.02
N ASN A 46 -12.39 -14.84 -3.98
CA ASN A 46 -11.41 -14.91 -2.89
C ASN A 46 -11.42 -13.66 -1.99
N VAL A 47 -11.93 -12.53 -2.45
CA VAL A 47 -12.00 -11.29 -1.66
C VAL A 47 -13.05 -11.37 -0.55
N THR A 48 -14.09 -12.16 -0.71
CA THR A 48 -15.09 -12.41 0.36
C THR A 48 -14.48 -12.98 1.63
N LEU A 49 -13.33 -13.67 1.53
CA LEU A 49 -12.57 -14.19 2.68
C LEU A 49 -11.86 -13.09 3.48
N TYR A 50 -11.61 -11.92 2.87
CA TYR A 50 -10.95 -10.79 3.52
C TYR A 50 -11.91 -9.75 4.10
N LYS A 51 -13.18 -9.79 3.72
CA LYS A 51 -14.22 -8.90 4.29
C LYS A 51 -14.51 -9.19 5.77
N SER A 52 -14.20 -10.39 6.25
CA SER A 52 -14.45 -10.79 7.65
C SER A 52 -13.37 -10.34 8.64
N GLN A 53 -12.24 -9.84 8.15
CA GLN A 53 -11.30 -9.09 8.97
C GLN A 53 -11.54 -7.58 8.77
N ALA A 54 -12.77 -7.16 9.05
CA ALA A 54 -13.01 -5.76 9.28
C ALA A 54 -12.04 -5.32 10.38
N ARG A 55 -10.99 -4.60 9.98
CA ARG A 55 -10.06 -3.95 10.90
C ARG A 55 -10.90 -3.28 11.94
N ALA A 56 -10.77 -3.71 13.19
CA ALA A 56 -11.34 -3.00 14.31
C ALA A 56 -11.05 -1.52 14.07
N LYS A 57 -12.07 -0.67 14.13
CA LYS A 57 -11.88 0.78 14.05
C LYS A 57 -10.96 1.13 15.20
N ILE A 58 -9.66 1.20 14.92
CA ILE A 58 -8.68 1.66 15.89
C ILE A 58 -9.01 3.13 16.07
N ASN A 59 -9.60 3.44 17.19
CA ASN A 59 -9.88 4.82 17.58
C ASN A 59 -8.55 5.41 18.04
N ILE A 60 -7.75 5.90 17.07
CA ILE A 60 -6.44 6.47 17.33
C ILE A 60 -6.68 7.88 17.84
N ASP A 61 -6.22 8.13 19.06
CA ASP A 61 -6.20 9.45 19.64
C ASP A 61 -5.08 10.28 18.97
N VAL A 62 -5.46 11.00 17.92
CA VAL A 62 -4.54 11.81 17.12
C VAL A 62 -3.96 12.97 17.94
N GLU A 63 -4.72 13.47 18.93
CA GLU A 63 -4.28 14.58 19.81
C GLU A 63 -3.10 14.18 20.69
N ASN A 64 -3.01 12.90 21.05
CA ASN A 64 -1.95 12.32 21.87
C ASN A 64 -1.01 11.40 21.08
N PHE A 65 -0.84 11.63 19.78
CA PHE A 65 -0.08 10.74 18.89
C PHE A 65 1.34 10.43 19.42
N LEU A 66 2.06 11.42 19.94
CA LEU A 66 3.43 11.23 20.42
C LEU A 66 3.52 10.37 21.69
N SER A 67 2.45 10.29 22.46
CA SER A 67 2.38 9.44 23.66
C SER A 67 1.96 7.99 23.38
N LEU A 68 1.56 7.69 22.15
CA LEU A 68 1.21 6.34 21.72
C LEU A 68 2.46 5.44 21.68
N SER A 69 2.25 4.14 21.86
CA SER A 69 3.30 3.15 21.60
C SER A 69 3.71 3.13 20.13
N ASP A 70 4.93 2.67 19.84
CA ASP A 70 5.42 2.59 18.44
C ASP A 70 4.49 1.75 17.56
N ARG A 71 3.85 0.74 18.11
CA ARG A 71 2.87 -0.09 17.39
C ARG A 71 1.62 0.69 17.04
N GLU A 72 1.05 1.42 17.97
CA GLU A 72 -0.13 2.26 17.74
C GLU A 72 0.16 3.39 16.76
N LYS A 73 1.36 3.98 16.84
CA LYS A 73 1.85 4.95 15.86
C LYS A 73 1.95 4.36 14.46
N LEU A 74 2.49 3.13 14.34
CA LEU A 74 2.56 2.42 13.06
C LEU A 74 1.17 2.14 12.49
N ASP A 75 0.24 1.70 13.31
CA ASP A 75 -1.14 1.44 12.90
C ASP A 75 -1.82 2.72 12.39
N ALA A 76 -1.57 3.87 13.04
CA ALA A 76 -2.05 5.17 12.61
C ALA A 76 -1.46 5.59 11.26
N VAL A 77 -0.16 5.44 11.09
CA VAL A 77 0.55 5.73 9.85
C VAL A 77 0.04 4.84 8.71
N GLU A 78 -0.11 3.54 8.95
CA GLU A 78 -0.66 2.60 7.98
C GLU A 78 -2.08 2.98 7.56
N MET A 79 -2.91 3.43 8.49
CA MET A 79 -4.27 3.88 8.19
C MET A 79 -4.27 5.09 7.26
N VAL A 80 -3.43 6.09 7.50
CA VAL A 80 -3.31 7.27 6.64
C VAL A 80 -2.76 6.90 5.27
N LEU A 81 -1.74 6.05 5.21
CA LEU A 81 -1.16 5.56 3.95
C LEU A 81 -2.21 4.84 3.11
N ASN A 82 -2.99 3.95 3.72
CA ASN A 82 -4.05 3.21 3.03
C ASN A 82 -5.16 4.11 2.53
N ARG A 83 -5.54 5.11 3.33
CA ARG A 83 -6.68 5.99 3.02
C ARG A 83 -6.39 6.99 1.91
N SER A 84 -5.19 7.57 1.90
CA SER A 84 -4.90 8.74 1.07
C SER A 84 -3.74 8.54 0.10
N ILE A 85 -2.74 7.74 0.43
CA ILE A 85 -1.45 7.73 -0.27
C ILE A 85 -1.33 6.54 -1.23
N ARG A 86 -1.62 5.34 -0.75
CA ARG A 86 -1.45 4.11 -1.55
C ARG A 86 -2.31 4.09 -2.81
N SER A 87 -3.52 4.61 -2.74
CA SER A 87 -4.41 4.70 -3.91
C SER A 87 -3.86 5.63 -4.99
N ASN A 88 -3.18 6.71 -4.61
CA ASN A 88 -2.55 7.62 -5.55
C ASN A 88 -1.29 7.02 -6.16
N LEU A 89 -0.43 6.40 -5.35
CA LEU A 89 0.78 5.74 -5.84
C LEU A 89 0.46 4.54 -6.74
N ALA A 90 -0.61 3.82 -6.47
CA ALA A 90 -1.04 2.69 -7.29
C ALA A 90 -1.43 3.10 -8.72
N LYS A 91 -1.94 4.31 -8.92
CA LYS A 91 -2.23 4.85 -10.27
C LYS A 91 -0.99 4.96 -11.14
N ASP A 92 0.14 5.24 -10.50
CA ASP A 92 1.45 5.36 -11.17
C ASP A 92 2.23 4.03 -11.16
N GLY A 93 1.60 2.93 -10.75
CA GLY A 93 2.22 1.60 -10.68
C GLY A 93 3.22 1.43 -9.53
N GLY A 94 3.22 2.36 -8.57
CA GLY A 94 4.09 2.34 -7.40
C GLY A 94 3.39 1.99 -6.10
N GLY A 95 4.17 1.78 -5.05
CA GLY A 95 3.68 1.52 -3.71
C GLY A 95 4.65 2.02 -2.64
N VAL A 96 4.19 2.01 -1.41
CA VAL A 96 4.99 2.36 -0.24
C VAL A 96 4.72 1.37 0.90
N GLU A 97 5.79 0.93 1.53
CA GLU A 97 5.77 0.06 2.70
C GLU A 97 6.41 0.78 3.89
N VAL A 98 5.79 0.69 5.05
CA VAL A 98 6.39 1.20 6.30
C VAL A 98 7.31 0.14 6.87
N LYS A 99 8.57 0.49 7.08
CA LYS A 99 9.58 -0.39 7.69
C LYS A 99 9.63 -0.27 9.20
N GLY A 100 9.25 0.86 9.74
CA GLY A 100 9.22 1.10 11.16
C GLY A 100 9.08 2.57 11.52
N ILE A 101 8.91 2.82 12.81
CA ILE A 101 8.89 4.15 13.40
C ILE A 101 9.86 4.18 14.58
N LYS A 102 10.54 5.30 14.75
CA LYS A 102 11.36 5.57 15.92
C LYS A 102 11.12 7.00 16.38
N GLY A 103 10.44 7.14 17.52
CA GLY A 103 10.02 8.46 18.00
C GLY A 103 9.01 9.11 17.05
N ASN A 104 9.42 10.15 16.34
CA ASN A 104 8.65 10.87 15.32
C ASN A 104 9.15 10.62 13.88
N VAL A 105 10.16 9.77 13.70
CA VAL A 105 10.75 9.43 12.40
C VAL A 105 10.18 8.12 11.88
N ILE A 106 9.54 8.18 10.72
CA ILE A 106 8.93 7.05 10.01
C ILE A 106 9.85 6.63 8.88
N ARG A 107 10.23 5.35 8.85
CA ARG A 107 10.99 4.78 7.73
C ARG A 107 10.05 4.10 6.75
N ILE A 108 10.16 4.48 5.49
CA ILE A 108 9.38 3.90 4.39
C ILE A 108 10.29 3.32 3.32
N LEU A 109 9.78 2.36 2.58
CA LEU A 109 10.40 1.82 1.39
C LEU A 109 9.46 1.99 0.21
N TYR A 110 9.95 2.57 -0.88
CA TYR A 110 9.21 2.63 -2.14
C TYR A 110 9.28 1.31 -2.89
N GLN A 111 8.17 0.96 -3.52
CA GLN A 111 8.04 -0.26 -4.32
C GLN A 111 7.52 0.07 -5.72
N GLY A 112 7.85 -0.79 -6.69
CA GLY A 112 7.43 -0.63 -8.08
C GLY A 112 8.06 0.56 -8.78
N ALA A 113 7.30 1.25 -9.61
CA ALA A 113 7.78 2.37 -10.43
C ALA A 113 8.36 3.54 -9.61
N CYS A 114 7.89 3.75 -8.38
CA CYS A 114 8.42 4.79 -7.49
C CYS A 114 9.83 4.48 -6.97
N GLY A 115 10.24 3.22 -6.92
CA GLY A 115 11.56 2.82 -6.42
C GLY A 115 12.71 3.02 -7.40
N SER A 116 12.40 3.15 -8.69
CA SER A 116 13.42 3.23 -9.75
C SER A 116 13.71 4.65 -10.26
N CYS A 117 12.97 5.67 -9.79
CA CYS A 117 13.08 7.04 -10.30
C CYS A 117 13.62 8.00 -9.22
N PRO A 118 14.89 8.45 -9.30
CA PRO A 118 15.50 9.29 -8.26
C PRO A 118 14.86 10.68 -8.12
N THR A 119 14.21 11.19 -9.16
CA THR A 119 13.53 12.49 -9.16
C THR A 119 12.11 12.45 -8.59
N SER A 120 11.42 11.34 -8.68
CA SER A 120 10.07 11.18 -8.11
C SER A 120 10.10 10.89 -6.61
N SER A 121 11.20 10.38 -6.09
CA SER A 121 11.31 10.01 -4.67
C SER A 121 11.23 11.21 -3.72
N THR A 122 11.83 12.35 -4.07
CA THR A 122 11.84 13.53 -3.19
C THR A 122 10.46 14.20 -3.10
N GLY A 123 9.78 14.40 -4.23
CA GLY A 123 8.44 14.98 -4.26
C GLY A 123 7.40 14.07 -3.60
N THR A 124 7.50 12.77 -3.83
CA THR A 124 6.61 11.78 -3.21
C THR A 124 6.86 11.69 -1.69
N LEU A 125 8.12 11.75 -1.25
CA LEU A 125 8.47 11.77 0.16
C LEU A 125 7.87 12.99 0.87
N GLN A 126 8.03 14.18 0.28
CA GLN A 126 7.46 15.42 0.81
C GLN A 126 5.92 15.36 0.86
N TYR A 127 5.30 14.79 -0.16
CA TYR A 127 3.85 14.58 -0.18
C TYR A 127 3.40 13.67 0.97
N ILE A 128 4.05 12.53 1.14
CA ILE A 128 3.75 11.58 2.23
C ILE A 128 3.93 12.26 3.59
N GLN A 129 5.05 12.95 3.79
CA GLN A 129 5.34 13.67 5.02
C GLN A 129 4.30 14.76 5.32
N SER A 130 3.91 15.52 4.31
CA SER A 130 2.88 16.55 4.42
C SER A 130 1.53 15.96 4.84
N GLN A 131 1.11 14.85 4.21
CA GLN A 131 -0.13 14.16 4.56
C GLN A 131 -0.12 13.59 5.99
N LEU A 132 0.99 13.00 6.40
CA LEU A 132 1.13 12.47 7.76
C LEU A 132 1.15 13.58 8.81
N ARG A 133 1.83 14.69 8.53
CA ARG A 133 1.84 15.87 9.39
C ARG A 133 0.46 16.49 9.55
N GLN A 134 -0.29 16.57 8.48
CA GLN A 134 -1.64 17.16 8.49
C GLN A 134 -2.66 16.27 9.22
N GLN A 135 -2.52 14.95 9.10
CA GLN A 135 -3.52 14.02 9.62
C GLN A 135 -3.18 13.41 10.98
N LEU A 136 -1.91 13.39 11.38
CA LEU A 136 -1.46 12.79 12.64
C LEU A 136 -0.76 13.81 13.56
N HIS A 137 0.44 14.24 13.22
CA HIS A 137 1.19 15.18 14.04
C HIS A 137 2.21 15.98 13.22
N GLN A 138 2.33 17.28 13.49
CA GLN A 138 3.16 18.21 12.72
C GLN A 138 4.68 17.91 12.78
N ASP A 139 5.14 17.26 13.83
CA ASP A 139 6.57 16.96 14.04
C ASP A 139 7.01 15.64 13.38
N LEU A 140 6.11 14.96 12.66
CA LEU A 140 6.44 13.72 11.97
C LEU A 140 7.41 13.98 10.81
N GLU A 141 8.43 13.13 10.75
CA GLU A 141 9.44 13.10 9.71
C GLU A 141 9.40 11.76 8.96
N VAL A 142 9.53 11.80 7.65
CA VAL A 142 9.51 10.60 6.81
C VAL A 142 10.86 10.45 6.13
N GLN A 143 11.46 9.29 6.28
CA GLN A 143 12.74 8.95 5.64
C GLN A 143 12.55 7.73 4.72
N ALA A 144 13.05 7.83 3.49
CA ALA A 144 13.13 6.70 2.60
C ALA A 144 14.33 5.83 3.03
N GLY A 145 14.04 4.57 3.34
CA GLY A 145 15.07 3.56 3.59
C GLY A 145 15.48 2.87 2.29
N SER A 146 16.74 2.49 2.22
CA SER A 146 17.25 1.55 1.21
C SER A 146 17.09 0.12 1.71
#